data_02e2fb1c2c5cbb5a747a924f341fe1dc
#
_entry.id   02e2fb1c2c5cbb5a747a924f341fe1dc
#
_cell.length_a   1.000
_cell.length_b   1.000
_cell.length_c   1.000
_cell.angle_alpha   90.00
_cell.angle_beta   90.00
_cell.angle_gamma   90.00
#
_symmetry.space_group_name_H-M   'P 1'
#
loop_
_entity.id
_entity.type
_entity.pdbx_description
1 polymer ?
#
loop_
_entity_poly.entity_id
_entity_poly.type
_entity_poly.pdbx_seq_one_letter_code
_entity_poly.pdbx_strand_id
1 'polypeptide(L)'
;MKHQIIEAAIASGFITAAPATGHPFDVWRKRLDSIPQGKYLDFEHCPEKQCGWPVEEITLWCAVMETPPFDSWPKEYGEIATSYMFLRESDKSLKSWVSAIESMGYETVSDKILPDRAAAIRAGLGVHGLSGLLITPEKGTFVTLATVCVRMAPPDGTPGPENDLSPGCIRCGACEKACPTGAIGEDGVDALKCLRNHMGFPDYMPEDAQKKMGQYLWGCDICQKACPHNDKLIRISPSQEQYLPFELESVLTEPDIDAIAAQTVKYVANKNNLQRQAVYTAAYYGRKDLLPLIRKLENSEDSTITRAVNWAVNALT
;
A
#
# COMPACT_ATOMS: atom_id res chain seq x y z
N MET A 1 -7.30 -22.16 -21.58
CA MET A 1 -7.33 -22.12 -20.11
C MET A 1 -6.46 -21.00 -19.55
N LYS A 2 -5.11 -21.04 -19.58
CA LYS A 2 -4.24 -19.94 -19.10
C LYS A 2 -4.65 -18.58 -19.72
N HIS A 3 -4.87 -18.52 -21.01
CA HIS A 3 -5.29 -17.30 -21.74
C HIS A 3 -6.63 -16.76 -21.24
N GLN A 4 -7.60 -17.61 -20.97
CA GLN A 4 -8.94 -17.20 -20.53
C GLN A 4 -8.92 -16.51 -19.14
N ILE A 5 -8.09 -16.99 -18.21
CA ILE A 5 -7.94 -16.36 -16.87
C ILE A 5 -7.26 -15.00 -16.99
N ILE A 6 -6.27 -14.86 -17.88
CA ILE A 6 -5.62 -13.57 -18.16
C ILE A 6 -6.61 -12.59 -18.82
N GLU A 7 -7.36 -13.04 -19.83
CA GLU A 7 -8.40 -12.21 -20.47
C GLU A 7 -9.47 -11.75 -19.48
N ALA A 8 -9.90 -12.65 -18.58
CA ALA A 8 -10.81 -12.30 -17.51
C ALA A 8 -10.25 -11.24 -16.55
N ALA A 9 -8.96 -11.32 -16.22
CA ALA A 9 -8.29 -10.29 -15.41
C ALA A 9 -8.32 -8.92 -16.13
N ILE A 10 -7.95 -8.90 -17.41
CA ILE A 10 -7.97 -7.67 -18.23
C ILE A 10 -9.39 -7.10 -18.33
N ALA A 11 -10.37 -7.96 -18.61
CA ALA A 11 -11.78 -7.56 -18.66
C ALA A 11 -12.29 -7.01 -17.30
N SER A 12 -11.68 -7.43 -16.20
CA SER A 12 -12.00 -6.96 -14.85
C SER A 12 -11.27 -5.66 -14.46
N GLY A 13 -10.39 -5.10 -15.31
CA GLY A 13 -9.70 -3.84 -15.07
C GLY A 13 -8.21 -3.95 -14.70
N PHE A 14 -7.64 -5.15 -14.68
CA PHE A 14 -6.19 -5.33 -14.53
C PHE A 14 -5.48 -5.13 -15.88
N ILE A 15 -4.22 -4.70 -15.83
CA ILE A 15 -3.42 -4.52 -17.06
C ILE A 15 -2.76 -5.82 -17.50
N THR A 16 -2.53 -6.73 -16.57
CA THR A 16 -1.93 -8.06 -16.84
C THR A 16 -2.19 -9.00 -15.67
N ALA A 17 -2.06 -10.30 -15.94
CA ALA A 17 -2.04 -11.34 -14.91
C ALA A 17 -1.12 -12.49 -15.33
N ALA A 18 -0.56 -13.19 -14.33
CA ALA A 18 0.27 -14.37 -14.57
C ALA A 18 0.15 -15.38 -13.43
N PRO A 19 0.35 -16.68 -13.71
CA PRO A 19 0.33 -17.72 -12.71
C PRO A 19 1.68 -17.86 -11.99
N ALA A 20 1.63 -18.29 -10.73
CA ALA A 20 2.76 -18.77 -9.95
C ALA A 20 2.37 -20.08 -9.23
N THR A 21 3.35 -20.90 -8.87
CA THR A 21 3.09 -22.13 -8.10
C THR A 21 2.69 -21.81 -6.66
N GLY A 22 1.85 -22.66 -6.05
CA GLY A 22 1.35 -22.53 -4.68
C GLY A 22 2.36 -22.91 -3.57
N HIS A 23 3.64 -23.08 -3.88
CA HIS A 23 4.66 -23.40 -2.88
C HIS A 23 4.79 -22.31 -1.81
N PRO A 24 5.18 -22.66 -0.58
CA PRO A 24 5.45 -21.69 0.49
C PRO A 24 6.44 -20.61 0.09
N PHE A 25 6.32 -19.42 0.69
CA PHE A 25 7.21 -18.28 0.46
C PHE A 25 8.32 -18.22 1.51
N ASP A 26 9.11 -19.30 1.66
CA ASP A 26 10.13 -19.46 2.70
C ASP A 26 11.22 -18.38 2.64
N VAL A 27 11.60 -17.94 1.45
CA VAL A 27 12.58 -16.86 1.26
C VAL A 27 12.06 -15.54 1.85
N TRP A 28 10.80 -15.24 1.61
CA TRP A 28 10.14 -14.05 2.17
C TRP A 28 9.99 -14.17 3.68
N ARG A 29 9.62 -15.34 4.19
CA ARG A 29 9.52 -15.59 5.63
C ARG A 29 10.87 -15.34 6.31
N LYS A 30 11.95 -15.95 5.82
CA LYS A 30 13.30 -15.74 6.37
C LYS A 30 13.71 -14.27 6.35
N ARG A 31 13.37 -13.54 5.28
CA ARG A 31 13.65 -12.10 5.19
C ARG A 31 12.84 -11.30 6.22
N LEU A 32 11.56 -11.60 6.40
CA LEU A 32 10.74 -10.96 7.41
C LEU A 32 11.27 -11.22 8.81
N ASP A 33 11.70 -12.44 9.11
CA ASP A 33 12.28 -12.82 10.40
C ASP A 33 13.59 -12.09 10.70
N SER A 34 14.33 -11.64 9.68
CA SER A 34 15.60 -10.91 9.82
C SER A 34 15.42 -9.40 10.07
N ILE A 35 14.21 -8.85 9.85
CA ILE A 35 13.92 -7.42 10.03
C ILE A 35 13.26 -7.22 11.40
N PRO A 36 13.60 -6.17 12.19
CA PRO A 36 12.90 -5.82 13.41
C PRO A 36 11.46 -5.45 13.08
N GLN A 37 10.57 -6.42 13.11
CA GLN A 37 9.18 -6.22 12.74
C GLN A 37 8.31 -6.46 13.94
N GLY A 38 7.42 -5.56 14.20
CA GLY A 38 6.40 -5.80 15.18
C GLY A 38 5.53 -7.02 14.81
N LYS A 39 4.80 -7.51 15.79
CA LYS A 39 3.89 -8.66 15.72
C LYS A 39 2.84 -8.62 14.58
N TYR A 40 2.66 -7.49 13.94
CA TYR A 40 1.69 -7.29 12.85
C TYR A 40 2.17 -7.76 11.47
N LEU A 41 3.37 -8.33 11.37
CA LEU A 41 3.87 -8.97 10.15
C LEU A 41 3.93 -10.49 10.26
N ASP A 42 3.29 -11.05 11.26
CA ASP A 42 3.15 -12.50 11.43
C ASP A 42 2.04 -13.02 10.49
N PHE A 43 2.35 -13.06 9.21
CA PHE A 43 1.46 -13.61 8.18
C PHE A 43 1.80 -15.07 7.91
N GLU A 44 0.78 -15.89 7.70
CA GLU A 44 0.98 -17.22 7.16
C GLU A 44 1.33 -17.12 5.66
N HIS A 45 2.57 -17.44 5.31
CA HIS A 45 3.08 -17.38 3.94
C HIS A 45 3.01 -18.72 3.20
N CYS A 46 2.11 -19.59 3.63
CA CYS A 46 1.91 -20.91 3.07
C CYS A 46 0.51 -21.02 2.44
N PRO A 47 0.39 -20.93 1.12
CA PRO A 47 -0.90 -21.04 0.42
C PRO A 47 -1.68 -22.31 0.76
N GLU A 48 -0.99 -23.45 0.89
CA GLU A 48 -1.59 -24.73 1.27
C GLU A 48 -2.35 -24.65 2.60
N LYS A 49 -1.76 -24.05 3.62
CA LYS A 49 -2.41 -23.85 4.92
C LYS A 49 -3.59 -22.90 4.86
N GLN A 50 -3.50 -21.89 3.99
CA GLN A 50 -4.57 -20.90 3.83
C GLN A 50 -5.76 -21.47 3.03
N CYS A 51 -5.50 -22.20 1.97
CA CYS A 51 -6.53 -22.76 1.10
C CYS A 51 -7.08 -24.09 1.60
N GLY A 52 -6.26 -24.89 2.31
CA GLY A 52 -6.61 -26.26 2.71
C GLY A 52 -6.53 -27.26 1.55
N TRP A 53 -5.84 -26.93 0.46
CA TRP A 53 -5.63 -27.79 -0.72
C TRP A 53 -4.16 -28.24 -0.79
N PRO A 54 -3.90 -29.42 -1.39
CA PRO A 54 -2.52 -29.83 -1.67
C PRO A 54 -1.81 -28.84 -2.58
N VAL A 55 -0.51 -28.64 -2.36
CA VAL A 55 0.29 -27.65 -3.09
C VAL A 55 0.27 -27.85 -4.61
N GLU A 56 0.17 -29.12 -5.07
CA GLU A 56 0.09 -29.49 -6.48
C GLU A 56 -1.23 -29.07 -7.15
N GLU A 57 -2.27 -28.82 -6.35
CA GLU A 57 -3.57 -28.35 -6.81
C GLU A 57 -3.71 -26.83 -6.66
N ILE A 58 -2.65 -26.10 -6.27
CA ILE A 58 -2.72 -24.65 -6.09
C ILE A 58 -1.95 -23.93 -7.17
N THR A 59 -2.65 -23.12 -7.95
CA THR A 59 -2.05 -22.07 -8.76
C THR A 59 -2.40 -20.72 -8.18
N LEU A 60 -1.38 -19.92 -7.88
CA LEU A 60 -1.56 -18.51 -7.53
C LEU A 60 -1.68 -17.71 -8.82
N TRP A 61 -2.79 -17.05 -9.02
CA TRP A 61 -2.96 -16.10 -10.10
C TRP A 61 -2.78 -14.69 -9.56
N CYS A 62 -1.76 -13.99 -10.06
CA CYS A 62 -1.43 -12.64 -9.66
C CYS A 62 -1.78 -11.68 -10.78
N ALA A 63 -2.41 -10.56 -10.44
CA ALA A 63 -2.79 -9.52 -11.38
C ALA A 63 -2.26 -8.15 -10.92
N VAL A 64 -2.01 -7.29 -11.90
CA VAL A 64 -1.48 -5.93 -11.71
C VAL A 64 -2.49 -4.93 -12.23
N MET A 65 -2.82 -3.93 -11.40
CA MET A 65 -3.61 -2.76 -11.80
C MET A 65 -2.72 -1.52 -11.73
N GLU A 66 -2.76 -0.68 -12.74
CA GLU A 66 -2.08 0.61 -12.75
C GLU A 66 -2.73 1.58 -11.76
N THR A 67 -1.89 2.34 -11.05
CA THR A 67 -2.32 3.44 -10.19
C THR A 67 -1.54 4.69 -10.59
N PRO A 68 -2.00 5.46 -11.59
CA PRO A 68 -1.26 6.62 -12.08
C PRO A 68 -0.91 7.57 -10.94
N PRO A 69 0.37 8.03 -10.82
CA PRO A 69 0.77 8.89 -9.73
C PRO A 69 0.02 10.23 -9.78
N PHE A 70 -0.42 10.71 -8.63
CA PHE A 70 -1.02 12.02 -8.52
C PHE A 70 0.04 13.13 -8.47
N ASP A 71 -0.31 14.28 -9.06
CA ASP A 71 0.32 15.56 -8.74
C ASP A 71 0.04 15.94 -7.28
N SER A 72 0.82 16.91 -6.77
CA SER A 72 0.59 17.43 -5.42
C SER A 72 -0.79 18.08 -5.31
N TRP A 73 -1.43 17.86 -4.17
CA TRP A 73 -2.72 18.45 -3.86
C TRP A 73 -2.59 19.89 -3.35
N PRO A 74 -3.64 20.71 -3.40
CA PRO A 74 -3.64 22.03 -2.75
C PRO A 74 -3.39 21.90 -1.24
N LYS A 75 -2.69 22.87 -0.64
CA LYS A 75 -2.27 22.84 0.78
C LYS A 75 -3.40 22.92 1.79
N GLU A 76 -4.61 23.20 1.33
CA GLU A 76 -5.85 23.14 2.11
C GLU A 76 -6.24 21.70 2.44
N TYR A 77 -5.69 20.72 1.70
CA TYR A 77 -6.02 19.31 1.77
C TYR A 77 -4.81 18.50 2.22
N GLY A 78 -5.07 17.45 2.98
CA GLY A 78 -4.04 16.46 3.27
C GLY A 78 -4.03 15.35 2.23
N GLU A 79 -2.85 14.96 1.75
CA GLU A 79 -2.71 13.97 0.68
C GLU A 79 -2.99 12.55 1.17
N ILE A 80 -3.53 11.75 0.28
CA ILE A 80 -3.57 10.29 0.40
C ILE A 80 -2.56 9.72 -0.60
N ALA A 81 -1.67 8.83 -0.16
CA ALA A 81 -0.74 8.19 -1.10
C ALA A 81 -1.50 7.45 -2.19
N THR A 82 -1.05 7.62 -3.44
CA THR A 82 -1.77 7.28 -4.66
C THR A 82 -2.43 5.90 -4.63
N SER A 83 -1.72 4.86 -4.21
CA SER A 83 -2.24 3.49 -4.21
C SER A 83 -3.53 3.34 -3.39
N TYR A 84 -3.71 4.11 -2.31
CA TYR A 84 -4.90 4.01 -1.45
C TYR A 84 -6.15 4.58 -2.10
N MET A 85 -6.02 5.49 -3.06
CA MET A 85 -7.14 6.02 -3.84
C MET A 85 -7.66 5.00 -4.88
N PHE A 86 -6.87 3.98 -5.22
CA PHE A 86 -7.25 2.95 -6.18
C PHE A 86 -7.61 1.60 -5.53
N LEU A 87 -7.47 1.44 -4.21
CA LEU A 87 -7.75 0.16 -3.54
C LEU A 87 -9.20 -0.30 -3.72
N ARG A 88 -10.16 0.63 -3.67
CA ARG A 88 -11.57 0.27 -3.86
C ARG A 88 -11.87 -0.23 -5.27
N GLU A 89 -11.22 0.35 -6.27
CA GLU A 89 -11.33 -0.12 -7.65
C GLU A 89 -10.67 -1.48 -7.79
N SER A 90 -9.48 -1.66 -7.23
CA SER A 90 -8.76 -2.93 -7.17
C SER A 90 -9.61 -4.04 -6.52
N ASP A 91 -10.30 -3.75 -5.41
CA ASP A 91 -11.20 -4.70 -4.73
C ASP A 91 -12.40 -5.10 -5.61
N LYS A 92 -12.97 -4.14 -6.34
CA LYS A 92 -14.07 -4.42 -7.29
C LYS A 92 -13.58 -5.29 -8.44
N SER A 93 -12.42 -4.97 -8.99
CA SER A 93 -11.79 -5.73 -10.08
C SER A 93 -11.44 -7.14 -9.63
N LEU A 94 -10.91 -7.31 -8.42
CA LEU A 94 -10.66 -8.63 -7.85
C LEU A 94 -11.93 -9.46 -7.74
N LYS A 95 -13.01 -8.91 -7.21
CA LYS A 95 -14.30 -9.62 -7.11
C LYS A 95 -14.85 -10.03 -8.48
N SER A 96 -14.77 -9.15 -9.48
CA SER A 96 -15.17 -9.43 -10.86
C SER A 96 -14.33 -10.57 -11.44
N TRP A 97 -13.01 -10.52 -11.25
CA TRP A 97 -12.11 -11.55 -11.75
C TRP A 97 -12.33 -12.91 -11.08
N VAL A 98 -12.49 -12.94 -9.76
CA VAL A 98 -12.83 -14.15 -9.00
C VAL A 98 -14.12 -14.78 -9.54
N SER A 99 -15.18 -14.00 -9.69
CA SER A 99 -16.46 -14.49 -10.24
C SER A 99 -16.31 -15.05 -11.65
N ALA A 100 -15.47 -14.44 -12.49
CA ALA A 100 -15.19 -14.95 -13.83
C ALA A 100 -14.46 -16.31 -13.77
N ILE A 101 -13.46 -16.47 -12.89
CA ILE A 101 -12.73 -17.72 -12.69
C ILE A 101 -13.67 -18.83 -12.19
N GLU A 102 -14.53 -18.51 -11.22
CA GLU A 102 -15.53 -19.46 -10.69
C GLU A 102 -16.56 -19.88 -11.75
N SER A 103 -16.95 -18.96 -12.63
CA SER A 103 -17.83 -19.27 -13.77
C SER A 103 -17.19 -20.21 -14.79
N MET A 104 -15.86 -20.35 -14.81
CA MET A 104 -15.14 -21.35 -15.59
C MET A 104 -15.09 -22.73 -14.91
N GLY A 105 -15.67 -22.85 -13.70
CA GLY A 105 -15.74 -24.11 -12.94
C GLY A 105 -14.60 -24.35 -11.96
N TYR A 106 -13.82 -23.30 -11.60
CA TYR A 106 -12.74 -23.44 -10.64
C TYR A 106 -13.15 -23.00 -9.23
N GLU A 107 -12.63 -23.67 -8.22
CA GLU A 107 -12.69 -23.21 -6.83
C GLU A 107 -11.61 -22.13 -6.60
N THR A 108 -11.96 -21.06 -5.87
CA THR A 108 -11.05 -19.95 -5.59
C THR A 108 -10.98 -19.61 -4.12
N VAL A 109 -9.85 -19.05 -3.69
CA VAL A 109 -9.67 -18.40 -2.38
C VAL A 109 -8.94 -17.08 -2.59
N SER A 110 -9.58 -15.97 -2.23
CA SER A 110 -9.04 -14.61 -2.39
C SER A 110 -9.20 -13.74 -1.15
N ASP A 111 -9.90 -14.23 -0.12
CA ASP A 111 -10.16 -13.52 1.14
C ASP A 111 -9.06 -13.73 2.19
N LYS A 112 -8.05 -14.51 1.90
CA LYS A 112 -6.92 -14.79 2.77
C LYS A 112 -5.79 -13.79 2.54
N ILE A 113 -4.98 -13.58 3.57
CA ILE A 113 -3.80 -12.71 3.48
C ILE A 113 -2.70 -13.48 2.76
N LEU A 114 -2.54 -13.17 1.49
CA LEU A 114 -1.47 -13.68 0.64
C LEU A 114 -0.35 -12.65 0.54
N PRO A 115 0.91 -13.07 0.35
CA PRO A 115 2.02 -12.15 0.14
C PRO A 115 2.03 -11.66 -1.34
N ASP A 116 1.06 -10.81 -1.73
CA ASP A 116 0.82 -10.38 -3.12
C ASP A 116 2.08 -9.98 -3.87
N ARG A 117 2.98 -9.22 -3.22
CA ARG A 117 4.26 -8.81 -3.85
C ARG A 117 5.16 -9.99 -4.14
N ALA A 118 5.28 -10.93 -3.21
CA ALA A 118 6.09 -12.13 -3.40
C ALA A 118 5.48 -13.01 -4.51
N ALA A 119 4.17 -13.18 -4.49
CA ALA A 119 3.44 -13.94 -5.50
C ALA A 119 3.60 -13.31 -6.90
N ALA A 120 3.49 -11.99 -7.02
CA ALA A 120 3.66 -11.28 -8.28
C ALA A 120 5.11 -11.36 -8.81
N ILE A 121 6.12 -11.33 -7.92
CA ILE A 121 7.53 -11.53 -8.30
C ILE A 121 7.73 -12.97 -8.79
N ARG A 122 7.25 -13.97 -8.05
CA ARG A 122 7.29 -15.38 -8.47
C ARG A 122 6.63 -15.58 -9.84
N ALA A 123 5.49 -14.93 -10.06
CA ALA A 123 4.77 -14.97 -11.33
C ALA A 123 5.50 -14.24 -12.49
N GLY A 124 6.63 -13.55 -12.22
CA GLY A 124 7.39 -12.82 -13.24
C GLY A 124 6.75 -11.50 -13.67
N LEU A 125 5.81 -10.94 -12.89
CA LEU A 125 5.14 -9.67 -13.20
C LEU A 125 5.99 -8.44 -12.89
N GLY A 126 7.11 -8.61 -12.23
CA GLY A 126 8.07 -7.57 -11.91
C GLY A 126 9.17 -8.07 -11.00
N VAL A 127 9.95 -7.13 -10.46
CA VAL A 127 11.12 -7.43 -9.62
C VAL A 127 11.04 -6.71 -8.29
N HIS A 128 11.82 -7.18 -7.31
CA HIS A 128 11.85 -6.59 -5.99
C HIS A 128 12.67 -5.29 -5.97
N GLY A 129 12.03 -4.17 -5.64
CA GLY A 129 12.70 -2.89 -5.42
C GLY A 129 13.36 -2.78 -4.05
N LEU A 130 14.42 -1.97 -3.94
CA LEU A 130 15.06 -1.63 -2.65
C LEU A 130 14.06 -1.04 -1.65
N SER A 131 13.07 -0.29 -2.15
CA SER A 131 11.94 0.26 -1.36
C SER A 131 10.94 -0.79 -0.87
N GLY A 132 11.17 -2.08 -1.11
CA GLY A 132 10.26 -3.17 -0.74
C GLY A 132 9.03 -3.28 -1.64
N LEU A 133 8.93 -2.49 -2.71
CA LEU A 133 7.80 -2.51 -3.64
C LEU A 133 8.13 -3.34 -4.88
N LEU A 134 7.10 -3.85 -5.55
CA LEU A 134 7.23 -4.44 -6.88
C LEU A 134 7.58 -3.33 -7.88
N ILE A 135 8.54 -3.57 -8.74
CA ILE A 135 8.85 -2.74 -9.92
C ILE A 135 8.39 -3.53 -11.14
N THR A 136 7.32 -3.08 -11.78
CA THR A 136 6.85 -3.66 -13.05
C THR A 136 7.57 -3.01 -14.23
N PRO A 137 7.72 -3.69 -15.38
CA PRO A 137 8.46 -3.15 -16.54
C PRO A 137 7.89 -1.83 -17.08
N GLU A 138 6.55 -1.71 -17.15
CA GLU A 138 5.91 -0.58 -17.81
C GLU A 138 5.36 0.47 -16.85
N LYS A 139 4.95 0.06 -15.65
CA LYS A 139 4.25 0.92 -14.67
C LYS A 139 5.06 1.17 -13.40
N GLY A 140 6.35 0.80 -13.42
CA GLY A 140 7.23 1.01 -12.28
C GLY A 140 6.64 0.46 -10.99
N THR A 141 6.59 1.29 -9.94
CA THR A 141 6.04 0.89 -8.64
C THR A 141 4.61 1.39 -8.39
N PHE A 142 4.03 2.17 -9.31
CA PHE A 142 2.67 2.71 -9.17
C PHE A 142 1.62 1.71 -9.66
N VAL A 143 1.49 0.66 -8.89
CA VAL A 143 0.54 -0.44 -9.14
C VAL A 143 -0.09 -0.93 -7.84
N THR A 144 -1.30 -1.45 -7.93
CA THR A 144 -1.88 -2.35 -6.93
C THR A 144 -1.83 -3.79 -7.44
N LEU A 145 -1.85 -4.73 -6.52
CA LEU A 145 -1.72 -6.16 -6.79
C LEU A 145 -2.94 -6.89 -6.26
N ALA A 146 -3.32 -7.94 -6.94
CA ALA A 146 -4.34 -8.88 -6.49
C ALA A 146 -3.84 -10.31 -6.70
N THR A 147 -4.07 -11.18 -5.74
CA THR A 147 -3.71 -12.61 -5.82
C THR A 147 -4.92 -13.47 -5.49
N VAL A 148 -5.15 -14.47 -6.32
CA VAL A 148 -6.20 -15.47 -6.15
C VAL A 148 -5.55 -16.85 -6.14
N CYS A 149 -5.81 -17.62 -5.10
CA CYS A 149 -5.57 -19.07 -5.14
C CYS A 149 -6.67 -19.71 -5.97
N VAL A 150 -6.28 -20.46 -6.98
CA VAL A 150 -7.20 -21.23 -7.81
C VAL A 150 -6.89 -22.71 -7.65
N ARG A 151 -7.89 -23.53 -7.36
CA ARG A 151 -7.73 -24.98 -7.26
C ARG A 151 -7.56 -25.60 -8.64
N MET A 152 -6.35 -25.63 -9.08
CA MET A 152 -5.92 -26.23 -10.33
C MET A 152 -4.44 -26.56 -10.30
N ALA A 153 -4.03 -27.59 -11.02
CA ALA A 153 -2.61 -27.86 -11.24
C ALA A 153 -1.97 -26.67 -11.98
N PRO A 154 -0.76 -26.22 -11.57
CA PRO A 154 -0.07 -25.15 -12.28
C PRO A 154 0.13 -25.49 -13.75
N PRO A 155 -0.22 -24.58 -14.69
CA PRO A 155 0.08 -24.76 -16.10
C PRO A 155 1.58 -25.00 -16.37
N ASP A 156 1.92 -25.71 -17.44
CA ASP A 156 3.30 -25.96 -17.82
C ASP A 156 4.11 -24.64 -17.92
N GLY A 157 5.31 -24.65 -17.36
CA GLY A 157 6.19 -23.50 -17.32
C GLY A 157 5.77 -22.41 -16.33
N THR A 158 4.87 -22.71 -15.37
CA THR A 158 4.52 -21.79 -14.27
C THR A 158 5.71 -21.64 -13.34
N PRO A 159 6.18 -20.39 -13.08
CA PRO A 159 7.32 -20.13 -12.22
C PRO A 159 7.07 -20.57 -10.76
N GLY A 160 8.12 -21.07 -10.12
CA GLY A 160 8.15 -21.50 -8.73
C GLY A 160 9.07 -20.65 -7.84
N PRO A 161 9.49 -21.22 -6.68
CA PRO A 161 10.33 -20.52 -5.71
C PRO A 161 11.68 -20.00 -6.23
N GLU A 162 12.16 -20.52 -7.35
CA GLU A 162 13.39 -20.04 -8.02
C GLU A 162 13.30 -18.59 -8.46
N ASN A 163 12.08 -18.05 -8.65
CA ASN A 163 11.84 -16.68 -9.03
C ASN A 163 11.66 -15.71 -7.85
N ASP A 164 11.60 -16.18 -6.61
CA ASP A 164 11.25 -15.36 -5.44
C ASP A 164 12.20 -14.18 -5.19
N LEU A 165 13.42 -14.24 -5.73
CA LEU A 165 14.44 -13.19 -5.61
C LEU A 165 14.89 -12.64 -6.97
N SER A 166 14.01 -12.59 -7.97
CA SER A 166 14.35 -12.07 -9.29
C SER A 166 15.00 -10.68 -9.20
N PRO A 167 16.26 -10.53 -9.68
CA PRO A 167 16.96 -9.25 -9.66
C PRO A 167 16.38 -8.30 -10.69
N GLY A 168 16.55 -7.00 -10.52
CA GLY A 168 16.09 -6.01 -11.51
C GLY A 168 16.04 -4.57 -11.01
N CYS A 169 16.05 -4.34 -9.70
CA CYS A 169 16.27 -3.02 -9.15
C CYS A 169 17.71 -2.56 -9.44
N ILE A 170 17.88 -1.40 -10.07
CA ILE A 170 19.19 -0.82 -10.38
C ILE A 170 19.96 -0.31 -9.15
N ARG A 171 19.37 -0.40 -7.96
CA ARG A 171 19.96 -0.01 -6.67
C ARG A 171 20.61 1.39 -6.67
N CYS A 172 19.99 2.35 -7.35
CA CYS A 172 20.50 3.72 -7.49
C CYS A 172 20.48 4.54 -6.19
N GLY A 173 19.83 4.05 -5.13
CA GLY A 173 19.72 4.72 -3.83
C GLY A 173 18.75 5.92 -3.80
N ALA A 174 18.03 6.24 -4.87
CA ALA A 174 17.14 7.40 -4.91
C ALA A 174 16.01 7.30 -3.85
N CYS A 175 15.38 6.14 -3.70
CA CYS A 175 14.35 5.90 -2.69
C CYS A 175 14.90 5.97 -1.25
N GLU A 176 16.12 5.53 -1.02
CA GLU A 176 16.83 5.61 0.26
C GLU A 176 17.08 7.07 0.66
N LYS A 177 17.67 7.85 -0.26
CA LYS A 177 17.95 9.28 -0.05
C LYS A 177 16.69 10.11 0.16
N ALA A 178 15.60 9.75 -0.52
CA ALA A 178 14.33 10.46 -0.42
C ALA A 178 13.54 10.11 0.85
N CYS A 179 13.81 8.97 1.49
CA CYS A 179 13.08 8.53 2.66
C CYS A 179 13.36 9.44 3.87
N PRO A 180 12.38 10.22 4.37
CA PRO A 180 12.63 11.21 5.41
C PRO A 180 13.03 10.59 6.74
N THR A 181 12.67 9.34 7.01
CA THR A 181 12.97 8.62 8.25
C THR A 181 14.14 7.66 8.14
N GLY A 182 14.77 7.54 6.95
CA GLY A 182 15.82 6.55 6.74
C GLY A 182 15.35 5.10 6.91
N ALA A 183 14.08 4.84 6.58
CA ALA A 183 13.51 3.50 6.66
C ALA A 183 14.04 2.55 5.57
N ILE A 184 14.66 3.07 4.52
CA ILE A 184 15.18 2.28 3.40
C ILE A 184 16.70 2.25 3.49
N GLY A 185 17.28 1.09 3.45
CA GLY A 185 18.72 0.87 3.49
C GLY A 185 19.15 -0.29 2.60
N GLU A 186 20.41 -0.70 2.71
CA GLU A 186 21.01 -1.74 1.87
C GLU A 186 20.23 -3.07 1.93
N ASP A 187 19.72 -3.42 3.11
CA ASP A 187 18.98 -4.66 3.35
C ASP A 187 17.48 -4.55 3.03
N GLY A 188 17.00 -3.39 2.57
CA GLY A 188 15.61 -3.12 2.26
C GLY A 188 14.94 -2.15 3.24
N VAL A 189 13.69 -2.40 3.60
CA VAL A 189 12.85 -1.49 4.40
C VAL A 189 12.77 -1.94 5.85
N ASP A 190 13.17 -1.06 6.77
CA ASP A 190 12.84 -1.15 8.18
C ASP A 190 11.43 -0.58 8.41
N ALA A 191 10.45 -1.45 8.59
CA ALA A 191 9.06 -1.06 8.75
C ALA A 191 8.82 -0.20 10.01
N LEU A 192 9.63 -0.37 11.06
CA LEU A 192 9.51 0.41 12.30
C LEU A 192 9.93 1.87 12.14
N LYS A 193 10.62 2.21 11.04
CA LYS A 193 10.96 3.59 10.68
C LYS A 193 10.03 4.18 9.61
N CYS A 194 9.24 3.35 8.94
CA CYS A 194 8.42 3.80 7.81
C CYS A 194 7.27 4.71 8.27
N LEU A 195 7.13 5.90 7.67
CA LEU A 195 6.03 6.83 7.97
C LEU A 195 4.66 6.17 7.82
N ARG A 196 4.46 5.38 6.75
CA ARG A 196 3.20 4.67 6.56
C ARG A 196 2.89 3.74 7.74
N ASN A 197 3.90 3.10 8.31
CA ASN A 197 3.71 2.24 9.46
C ASN A 197 3.30 3.03 10.70
N HIS A 198 3.94 4.16 10.96
CA HIS A 198 3.58 5.04 12.09
C HIS A 198 2.15 5.61 11.98
N MET A 199 1.63 5.81 10.78
CA MET A 199 0.25 6.24 10.59
C MET A 199 -0.75 5.18 11.07
N GLY A 200 -0.46 3.90 10.86
CA GLY A 200 -1.30 2.78 11.30
C GLY A 200 -1.03 2.31 12.74
N PHE A 201 0.19 2.53 13.24
CA PHE A 201 0.64 2.08 14.56
C PHE A 201 1.34 3.23 15.33
N PRO A 202 0.59 4.26 15.72
CA PRO A 202 1.14 5.50 16.25
C PRO A 202 1.81 5.35 17.62
N ASP A 203 1.50 4.31 18.39
CA ASP A 203 2.11 4.04 19.70
C ASP A 203 3.62 3.78 19.60
N TYR A 204 4.08 3.29 18.46
CA TYR A 204 5.48 2.99 18.18
C TYR A 204 6.21 4.13 17.45
N MET A 205 5.58 5.31 17.31
CA MET A 205 6.16 6.43 16.58
C MET A 205 7.24 7.13 17.43
N PRO A 206 8.51 7.16 16.97
CA PRO A 206 9.56 7.95 17.62
C PRO A 206 9.25 9.44 17.54
N GLU A 207 9.74 10.22 18.50
CA GLU A 207 9.50 11.68 18.54
C GLU A 207 9.99 12.39 17.29
N ASP A 208 11.14 12.01 16.74
CA ASP A 208 11.70 12.60 15.52
C ASP A 208 10.89 12.27 14.25
N ALA A 209 10.13 11.18 14.23
CA ALA A 209 9.26 10.84 13.13
C ALA A 209 8.06 11.80 13.00
N GLN A 210 7.62 12.42 14.10
CA GLN A 210 6.53 13.39 14.09
C GLN A 210 6.83 14.58 13.17
N LYS A 211 8.06 15.09 13.20
CA LYS A 211 8.53 16.20 12.35
C LYS A 211 8.57 15.86 10.85
N LYS A 212 8.51 14.58 10.53
CA LYS A 212 8.69 14.03 9.18
C LYS A 212 7.41 13.52 8.55
N MET A 213 6.26 13.62 9.26
CA MET A 213 4.96 13.13 8.77
C MET A 213 4.52 13.77 7.45
N GLY A 214 4.88 15.04 7.21
CA GLY A 214 4.67 15.70 5.94
C GLY A 214 3.19 15.96 5.62
N GLN A 215 2.87 15.91 4.33
CA GLN A 215 1.56 16.27 3.80
C GLN A 215 0.51 15.15 3.80
N TYR A 216 0.85 13.96 4.27
CA TYR A 216 -0.02 12.79 4.11
C TYR A 216 -0.97 12.58 5.29
N LEU A 217 -2.27 12.45 4.99
CA LEU A 217 -3.25 11.93 5.95
C LEU A 217 -3.20 10.40 6.04
N TRP A 218 -2.84 9.73 4.93
CA TRP A 218 -2.66 8.29 4.94
C TRP A 218 -1.73 7.80 3.84
N GLY A 219 -0.88 6.85 4.20
CA GLY A 219 0.11 6.32 3.28
C GLY A 219 1.30 7.27 3.11
N CYS A 220 2.26 6.84 2.32
CA CYS A 220 3.42 7.63 1.94
C CYS A 220 3.97 7.03 0.65
N ASP A 221 4.13 7.82 -0.38
CA ASP A 221 4.66 7.40 -1.68
C ASP A 221 5.94 8.17 -2.10
N ILE A 222 6.64 8.79 -1.14
CA ILE A 222 7.89 9.54 -1.38
C ILE A 222 8.92 8.66 -2.08
N CYS A 223 9.12 7.43 -1.61
CA CYS A 223 10.06 6.50 -2.22
C CYS A 223 9.65 6.06 -3.64
N GLN A 224 8.34 6.02 -3.94
CA GLN A 224 7.83 5.76 -5.28
C GLN A 224 8.07 6.98 -6.19
N LYS A 225 7.72 8.17 -5.73
CA LYS A 225 7.92 9.44 -6.48
C LYS A 225 9.39 9.71 -6.81
N ALA A 226 10.33 9.20 -6.00
CA ALA A 226 11.76 9.32 -6.22
C ALA A 226 12.38 8.23 -7.10
N CYS A 227 11.62 7.17 -7.43
CA CYS A 227 12.17 6.03 -8.16
C CYS A 227 12.27 6.31 -9.66
N PRO A 228 13.46 6.20 -10.31
CA PRO A 228 13.61 6.47 -11.73
C PRO A 228 12.83 5.51 -12.65
N HIS A 229 12.41 4.35 -12.17
CA HIS A 229 11.49 3.49 -12.91
C HIS A 229 10.10 4.13 -13.12
N ASN A 230 9.79 5.21 -12.38
CA ASN A 230 8.54 5.94 -12.48
C ASN A 230 8.64 7.26 -13.29
N ASP A 231 9.83 7.64 -13.76
CA ASP A 231 10.06 8.94 -14.43
C ASP A 231 9.24 9.13 -15.71
N LYS A 232 8.89 8.03 -16.37
CA LYS A 232 8.10 8.05 -17.62
C LYS A 232 6.59 7.96 -17.38
N LEU A 233 6.15 7.81 -16.14
CA LEU A 233 4.73 7.70 -15.84
C LEU A 233 4.06 9.07 -15.97
N ILE A 234 2.90 9.07 -16.60
CA ILE A 234 2.07 10.26 -16.70
C ILE A 234 1.42 10.49 -15.34
N ARG A 235 1.68 11.66 -14.75
CA ARG A 235 0.98 12.10 -13.54
C ARG A 235 -0.40 12.61 -13.92
N ILE A 236 -1.35 12.41 -13.02
CA ILE A 236 -2.71 12.93 -13.18
C ILE A 236 -3.01 13.90 -12.05
N SER A 237 -3.69 14.99 -12.38
CA SER A 237 -4.20 15.89 -11.35
C SER A 237 -5.46 15.29 -10.75
N PRO A 238 -5.54 15.16 -9.41
CA PRO A 238 -6.75 14.68 -8.78
C PRO A 238 -7.91 15.67 -9.03
N SER A 239 -9.12 15.16 -9.25
CA SER A 239 -10.30 16.00 -9.37
C SER A 239 -10.67 16.59 -8.00
N GLN A 240 -11.45 17.69 -8.01
CA GLN A 240 -11.96 18.30 -6.78
C GLN A 240 -12.74 17.28 -5.93
N GLU A 241 -13.56 16.46 -6.56
CA GLU A 241 -14.32 15.41 -5.89
C GLU A 241 -13.43 14.41 -5.15
N GLN A 242 -12.24 14.09 -5.72
CA GLN A 242 -11.30 13.16 -5.11
C GLN A 242 -10.62 13.71 -3.86
N TYR A 243 -10.28 15.01 -3.80
CA TYR A 243 -9.57 15.55 -2.64
C TYR A 243 -10.48 16.27 -1.63
N LEU A 244 -11.70 16.67 -2.00
CA LEU A 244 -12.61 17.42 -1.13
C LEU A 244 -12.83 16.77 0.25
N PRO A 245 -13.02 15.44 0.40
CA PRO A 245 -13.21 14.83 1.71
C PRO A 245 -12.00 14.93 2.65
N PHE A 246 -10.84 15.35 2.13
CA PHE A 246 -9.57 15.42 2.86
C PHE A 246 -9.17 16.88 3.20
N GLU A 247 -10.12 17.81 3.16
CA GLU A 247 -9.91 19.19 3.60
C GLU A 247 -9.49 19.21 5.08
N LEU A 248 -8.37 19.88 5.40
CA LEU A 248 -7.78 19.84 6.74
C LEU A 248 -8.71 20.40 7.81
N GLU A 249 -9.48 21.47 7.50
CA GLU A 249 -10.42 22.05 8.45
C GLU A 249 -11.55 21.07 8.79
N SER A 250 -12.13 20.44 7.79
CA SER A 250 -13.16 19.42 7.94
C SER A 250 -12.64 18.20 8.69
N VAL A 251 -11.44 17.70 8.33
CA VAL A 251 -10.83 16.53 9.00
C VAL A 251 -10.49 16.82 10.46
N LEU A 252 -10.04 18.02 10.81
CA LEU A 252 -9.75 18.42 12.19
C LEU A 252 -11.01 18.54 13.06
N THR A 253 -12.17 18.85 12.46
CA THR A 253 -13.43 19.00 13.18
C THR A 253 -14.26 17.72 13.15
N GLU A 254 -14.90 17.45 12.05
CA GLU A 254 -15.78 16.29 11.86
C GLU A 254 -15.60 15.73 10.44
N PRO A 255 -14.64 14.77 10.25
CA PRO A 255 -14.39 14.19 8.94
C PRO A 255 -15.59 13.38 8.43
N ASP A 256 -15.93 13.55 7.17
CA ASP A 256 -16.94 12.72 6.49
C ASP A 256 -16.35 11.33 6.21
N ILE A 257 -16.51 10.43 7.17
CA ILE A 257 -15.97 9.07 7.14
C ILE A 257 -16.54 8.28 5.96
N ASP A 258 -17.80 8.47 5.61
CA ASP A 258 -18.43 7.75 4.51
C ASP A 258 -17.90 8.23 3.15
N ALA A 259 -17.73 9.54 2.96
CA ALA A 259 -17.11 10.09 1.76
C ALA A 259 -15.65 9.64 1.61
N ILE A 260 -14.87 9.65 2.71
CA ILE A 260 -13.48 9.18 2.72
C ILE A 260 -13.41 7.68 2.40
N ALA A 261 -14.29 6.86 2.99
CA ALA A 261 -14.35 5.44 2.69
C ALA A 261 -14.81 5.15 1.25
N ALA A 262 -15.60 6.06 0.66
CA ALA A 262 -16.03 5.96 -0.73
C ALA A 262 -14.88 6.24 -1.71
N GLN A 263 -13.96 7.12 -1.36
CA GLN A 263 -12.76 7.44 -2.16
C GLN A 263 -11.61 6.45 -1.94
N THR A 264 -11.54 5.84 -0.76
CA THR A 264 -10.46 4.95 -0.36
C THR A 264 -10.98 3.56 0.02
N VAL A 265 -10.71 3.13 1.24
CA VAL A 265 -11.23 1.91 1.85
C VAL A 265 -11.53 2.15 3.33
N LYS A 266 -12.42 1.32 3.89
CA LYS A 266 -12.96 1.52 5.24
C LYS A 266 -11.88 1.66 6.35
N TYR A 267 -10.75 0.96 6.26
CA TYR A 267 -9.70 1.06 7.28
C TYR A 267 -8.89 2.36 7.20
N VAL A 268 -8.90 3.08 6.08
CA VAL A 268 -8.32 4.43 5.94
C VAL A 268 -9.22 5.45 6.61
N ALA A 269 -10.53 5.29 6.51
CA ALA A 269 -11.55 6.17 7.05
C ALA A 269 -11.72 6.01 8.58
N ASN A 270 -10.63 6.14 9.33
CA ASN A 270 -10.63 6.13 10.79
C ASN A 270 -10.45 7.55 11.33
N LYS A 271 -11.45 8.06 12.06
CA LYS A 271 -11.50 9.44 12.55
C LYS A 271 -10.24 9.82 13.32
N ASN A 272 -9.83 9.04 14.31
CA ASN A 272 -8.67 9.36 15.16
C ASN A 272 -7.36 9.40 14.35
N ASN A 273 -7.17 8.42 13.47
CA ASN A 273 -5.99 8.40 12.60
C ASN A 273 -5.95 9.63 11.69
N LEU A 274 -7.07 9.97 11.07
CA LEU A 274 -7.17 11.12 10.16
C LEU A 274 -6.95 12.44 10.90
N GLN A 275 -7.60 12.63 12.05
CA GLN A 275 -7.44 13.86 12.87
C GLN A 275 -6.00 14.01 13.34
N ARG A 276 -5.37 12.94 13.85
CA ARG A 276 -3.96 12.98 14.23
C ARG A 276 -3.06 13.37 13.06
N GLN A 277 -3.27 12.79 11.88
CA GLN A 277 -2.47 13.13 10.70
C GLN A 277 -2.74 14.56 10.21
N ALA A 278 -4.00 15.03 10.25
CA ALA A 278 -4.34 16.40 9.90
C ALA A 278 -3.62 17.43 10.79
N VAL A 279 -3.44 17.13 12.09
CA VAL A 279 -2.64 17.96 13.01
C VAL A 279 -1.18 18.05 12.51
N TYR A 280 -0.55 16.92 12.14
CA TYR A 280 0.82 16.92 11.60
C TYR A 280 0.91 17.65 10.26
N THR A 281 -0.06 17.41 9.36
CA THR A 281 -0.10 18.04 8.05
C THR A 281 -0.30 19.55 8.13
N ALA A 282 -1.19 20.02 9.02
CA ALA A 282 -1.39 21.45 9.26
C ALA A 282 -0.10 22.12 9.75
N ALA A 283 0.62 21.48 10.67
CA ALA A 283 1.90 21.97 11.15
C ALA A 283 2.97 21.95 10.03
N TYR A 284 3.02 20.90 9.23
CA TYR A 284 3.93 20.81 8.08
C TYR A 284 3.73 21.96 7.08
N TYR A 285 2.48 22.34 6.81
CA TYR A 285 2.16 23.45 5.91
C TYR A 285 2.23 24.83 6.58
N GLY A 286 2.53 24.90 7.89
CA GLY A 286 2.56 26.15 8.65
C GLY A 286 1.19 26.83 8.78
N ARG A 287 0.09 26.05 8.78
CA ARG A 287 -1.31 26.53 8.84
C ARG A 287 -1.66 27.02 10.24
N LYS A 288 -1.10 28.20 10.62
CA LYS A 288 -1.38 28.87 11.91
C LYS A 288 -2.88 29.23 12.07
N ASP A 289 -3.58 29.42 10.99
CA ASP A 289 -5.03 29.68 10.95
C ASP A 289 -5.85 28.51 11.52
N LEU A 290 -5.34 27.27 11.42
CA LEU A 290 -5.99 26.07 11.97
C LEU A 290 -5.65 25.80 13.44
N LEU A 291 -4.77 26.60 14.07
CA LEU A 291 -4.38 26.42 15.47
C LEU A 291 -5.57 26.38 16.44
N PRO A 292 -6.63 27.22 16.30
CA PRO A 292 -7.80 27.12 17.17
C PRO A 292 -8.54 25.78 17.08
N LEU A 293 -8.56 25.14 15.91
CA LEU A 293 -9.18 23.83 15.71
C LEU A 293 -8.30 22.72 16.30
N ILE A 294 -6.98 22.78 16.07
CA ILE A 294 -6.00 21.86 16.64
C ILE A 294 -6.13 21.85 18.16
N ARG A 295 -6.23 23.02 18.82
CA ARG A 295 -6.39 23.13 20.27
C ARG A 295 -7.66 22.48 20.81
N LYS A 296 -8.74 22.37 20.05
CA LYS A 296 -9.94 21.64 20.49
C LYS A 296 -9.67 20.14 20.71
N LEU A 297 -8.62 19.60 20.10
CA LEU A 297 -8.21 18.20 20.24
C LEU A 297 -7.24 17.97 21.40
N GLU A 298 -6.87 19.01 22.19
CA GLU A 298 -5.95 18.90 23.33
C GLU A 298 -6.42 17.91 24.41
N ASN A 299 -7.75 17.76 24.56
CA ASN A 299 -8.37 16.86 25.54
C ASN A 299 -8.95 15.59 24.90
N SER A 300 -8.41 15.16 23.76
CA SER A 300 -8.80 13.91 23.15
C SER A 300 -8.52 12.72 24.08
N GLU A 301 -9.42 11.74 24.12
CA GLU A 301 -9.19 10.47 24.84
C GLU A 301 -8.08 9.64 24.18
N ASP A 302 -7.77 9.90 22.91
CA ASP A 302 -6.67 9.27 22.18
C ASP A 302 -5.34 10.00 22.49
N SER A 303 -4.50 9.37 23.28
CA SER A 303 -3.19 9.92 23.69
C SER A 303 -2.26 10.22 22.51
N THR A 304 -2.47 9.56 21.37
CA THR A 304 -1.66 9.81 20.17
C THR A 304 -2.08 11.11 19.48
N ILE A 305 -3.35 11.51 19.59
CA ILE A 305 -3.83 12.81 19.14
C ILE A 305 -3.30 13.92 20.06
N THR A 306 -3.43 13.77 21.37
CA THR A 306 -2.92 14.79 22.33
C THR A 306 -1.42 15.02 22.17
N ARG A 307 -0.64 13.96 21.92
CA ARG A 307 0.79 14.05 21.60
C ARG A 307 1.04 14.84 20.32
N ALA A 308 0.28 14.58 19.26
CA ALA A 308 0.38 15.31 18.00
C ALA A 308 0.05 16.80 18.18
N VAL A 309 -1.02 17.11 18.92
CA VAL A 309 -1.44 18.48 19.24
C VAL A 309 -0.34 19.24 19.97
N ASN A 310 0.21 18.67 21.05
CA ASN A 310 1.29 19.29 21.82
C ASN A 310 2.50 19.62 20.96
N TRP A 311 2.87 18.70 20.06
CA TRP A 311 3.95 18.94 19.12
C TRP A 311 3.60 20.04 18.11
N ALA A 312 2.40 20.02 17.52
CA ALA A 312 1.99 20.98 16.50
C ALA A 312 1.82 22.39 17.05
N VAL A 313 1.28 22.53 18.26
CA VAL A 313 1.18 23.83 18.95
C VAL A 313 2.55 24.45 19.09
N ASN A 314 3.57 23.69 19.57
CA ASN A 314 4.94 24.18 19.69
C ASN A 314 5.58 24.53 18.33
N ALA A 315 5.22 23.81 17.27
CA ALA A 315 5.77 24.05 15.93
C ALA A 315 5.12 25.26 15.22
N LEU A 316 3.87 25.60 15.57
CA LEU A 316 3.11 26.69 14.93
C LEU A 316 3.14 28.02 15.71
N THR A 317 3.46 28.01 16.99
CA THR A 317 3.63 29.25 17.80
C THR A 317 5.00 29.83 17.62
#